data_f82b93dc7fde7ffcd74fe04a582e3861
#
_entry.id   f82b93dc7fde7ffcd74fe04a582e3861
#
_cell.length_a   1.000
_cell.length_b   1.000
_cell.length_c   1.000
_cell.angle_alpha   90.00
_cell.angle_beta   90.00
_cell.angle_gamma   90.00
#
_symmetry.space_group_name_H-M   'P 1'
#
loop_
_entity.id
_entity.type
_entity.pdbx_description
1 polymer ?
#
loop_
_entity_poly.entity_id
_entity_poly.type
_entity_poly.pdbx_seq_one_letter_code
_entity_poly.pdbx_strand_id
1 'polypeptide(L)'
;MYKVAAMGDADSITGLSALGLEIFPVDEADEAARQLKQLAASGYAVIYVTEALAEKIPEEIGRYRYERIPAVILIPGVSGNTGAGLENVRISVEKAVGMDIFMS
;
A
#
# COMPACT_ATOMS: atom_id res chain seq x y z
N MET A 1 13.05 12.83 0.56
CA MET A 1 11.60 12.57 0.73
C MET A 1 11.30 11.14 0.32
N TYR A 2 10.52 10.44 1.13
CA TYR A 2 10.17 9.06 0.83
C TYR A 2 8.97 8.98 -0.09
N LYS A 3 8.97 7.97 -0.96
CA LYS A 3 7.84 7.69 -1.84
C LYS A 3 6.86 6.75 -1.14
N VAL A 4 5.58 6.94 -1.41
CA VAL A 4 4.51 6.10 -0.87
C VAL A 4 3.69 5.56 -2.04
N ALA A 5 3.45 4.27 -2.05
CA ALA A 5 2.71 3.61 -3.11
C ALA A 5 1.50 2.85 -2.57
N ALA A 6 0.56 2.58 -3.45
CA ALA A 6 -0.60 1.73 -3.15
C ALA A 6 -0.79 0.72 -4.27
N MET A 7 -0.98 -0.52 -3.91
CA MET A 7 -1.20 -1.64 -4.83
C MET A 7 -2.55 -2.30 -4.53
N GLY A 8 -3.25 -2.69 -5.55
CA GLY A 8 -4.52 -3.39 -5.40
C GLY A 8 -5.39 -3.21 -6.62
N ASP A 9 -6.65 -3.62 -6.52
CA ASP A 9 -7.59 -3.41 -7.61
C ASP A 9 -7.86 -1.91 -7.79
N ALA A 10 -8.11 -1.51 -9.03
CA ALA A 10 -8.27 -0.09 -9.37
C ALA A 10 -9.35 0.59 -8.53
N ASP A 11 -10.47 -0.08 -8.31
CA ASP A 11 -11.58 0.50 -7.56
C ASP A 11 -11.19 0.83 -6.12
N SER A 12 -10.33 0.01 -5.53
CA SER A 12 -9.92 0.19 -4.14
C SER A 12 -8.87 1.29 -3.97
N ILE A 13 -7.97 1.46 -4.93
CA ILE A 13 -6.83 2.35 -4.74
C ILE A 13 -6.92 3.68 -5.47
N THR A 14 -7.83 3.81 -6.45
CA THR A 14 -7.95 5.05 -7.23
C THR A 14 -8.16 6.28 -6.35
N GLY A 15 -8.97 6.16 -5.31
CA GLY A 15 -9.21 7.27 -4.38
C GLY A 15 -7.97 7.73 -3.63
N LEU A 16 -6.99 6.84 -3.47
CA LEU A 16 -5.77 7.17 -2.74
C LEU A 16 -4.86 8.11 -3.51
N SER A 17 -5.03 8.21 -4.83
CA SER A 17 -4.23 9.13 -5.63
C SER A 17 -4.47 10.57 -5.20
N ALA A 18 -5.66 10.88 -4.70
CA ALA A 18 -5.98 12.22 -4.19
C ALA A 18 -5.16 12.60 -2.95
N LEU A 19 -4.58 11.60 -2.27
CA LEU A 19 -3.75 11.81 -1.09
C LEU A 19 -2.26 11.92 -1.43
N GLY A 20 -1.92 11.90 -2.71
CA GLY A 20 -0.54 12.03 -3.15
C GLY A 20 0.23 10.74 -3.29
N LEU A 21 -0.42 9.58 -3.13
CA LEU A 21 0.23 8.30 -3.32
C LEU A 21 0.32 7.96 -4.80
N GLU A 22 1.38 7.25 -5.17
CA GLU A 22 1.46 6.66 -6.49
C GLU A 22 0.67 5.36 -6.46
N ILE A 23 -0.24 5.18 -7.41
CA ILE A 23 -1.10 4.00 -7.44
C ILE A 23 -0.66 3.03 -8.53
N PHE A 24 -0.73 1.75 -8.21
CA PHE A 24 -0.32 0.67 -9.11
C PHE A 24 -1.43 -0.38 -9.16
N PRO A 25 -2.42 -0.21 -10.06
CA PRO A 25 -3.53 -1.16 -10.17
C PRO A 25 -3.02 -2.53 -10.61
N VAL A 26 -3.25 -3.53 -9.80
CA VAL A 26 -2.86 -4.91 -10.08
C VAL A 26 -3.75 -5.85 -9.26
N ASP A 27 -4.16 -6.97 -9.84
CA ASP A 27 -4.97 -7.93 -9.12
C ASP A 27 -4.53 -9.38 -9.31
N GLU A 28 -3.50 -9.63 -10.12
CA GLU A 28 -2.98 -10.96 -10.30
C GLU A 28 -1.75 -11.20 -9.42
N ALA A 29 -1.64 -12.43 -8.89
CA ALA A 29 -0.58 -12.77 -7.95
C ALA A 29 0.83 -12.55 -8.53
N ASP A 30 1.08 -13.04 -9.73
CA ASP A 30 2.42 -12.94 -10.34
C ASP A 30 2.81 -11.49 -10.60
N GLU A 31 1.89 -10.70 -11.11
CA GLU A 31 2.14 -9.29 -11.35
C GLU A 31 2.35 -8.53 -10.04
N ALA A 32 1.54 -8.87 -9.04
CA ALA A 32 1.63 -8.21 -7.73
C ALA A 32 2.98 -8.50 -7.08
N ALA A 33 3.45 -9.74 -7.16
CA ALA A 33 4.74 -10.11 -6.59
C ALA A 33 5.88 -9.33 -7.25
N ARG A 34 5.86 -9.24 -8.58
CA ARG A 34 6.87 -8.49 -9.32
C ARG A 34 6.80 -7.00 -8.99
N GLN A 35 5.60 -6.44 -8.94
CA GLN A 35 5.41 -5.03 -8.66
C GLN A 35 5.89 -4.67 -7.26
N LEU A 36 5.56 -5.48 -6.27
CA LEU A 36 6.00 -5.25 -4.90
C LEU A 36 7.51 -5.26 -4.80
N LYS A 37 8.16 -6.23 -5.43
CA LYS A 37 9.60 -6.35 -5.43
C LYS A 37 10.25 -5.14 -6.10
N GLN A 38 9.68 -4.70 -7.22
CA GLN A 38 10.18 -3.55 -7.96
C GLN A 38 10.06 -2.27 -7.13
N LEU A 39 8.92 -2.06 -6.48
CA LEU A 39 8.70 -0.89 -5.64
C LEU A 39 9.65 -0.88 -4.45
N ALA A 40 9.85 -2.03 -3.82
CA ALA A 40 10.79 -2.14 -2.72
C ALA A 40 12.21 -1.77 -3.14
N ALA A 41 12.61 -2.20 -4.34
CA ALA A 41 13.94 -1.89 -4.87
C ALA A 41 14.07 -0.43 -5.32
N SER A 42 12.96 0.25 -5.55
CA SER A 42 12.95 1.62 -6.07
C SER A 42 12.91 2.69 -4.98
N GLY A 43 13.03 2.30 -3.71
CA GLY A 43 13.14 3.26 -2.62
C GLY A 43 11.82 3.73 -2.04
N TYR A 44 10.74 3.01 -2.27
CA TYR A 44 9.47 3.33 -1.64
C TYR A 44 9.54 3.00 -0.16
N ALA A 45 9.20 3.97 0.67
CA ALA A 45 9.25 3.78 2.11
C ALA A 45 8.03 3.07 2.66
N VAL A 46 6.87 3.31 2.05
CA VAL A 46 5.61 2.69 2.47
C VAL A 46 4.87 2.18 1.24
N ILE A 47 4.39 0.96 1.31
CA ILE A 47 3.60 0.35 0.25
C ILE A 47 2.30 -0.16 0.86
N TYR A 48 1.19 0.46 0.51
CA TYR A 48 -0.12 0.00 0.92
C TYR A 48 -0.59 -1.07 -0.05
N VAL A 49 -1.06 -2.19 0.48
CA VAL A 49 -1.54 -3.31 -0.34
C VAL A 49 -2.93 -3.69 0.15
N THR A 50 -3.89 -3.82 -0.76
CA THR A 50 -5.22 -4.26 -0.36
C THR A 50 -5.16 -5.65 0.23
N GLU A 51 -6.00 -5.92 1.22
CA GLU A 51 -6.03 -7.22 1.87
C GLU A 51 -6.28 -8.35 0.88
N ALA A 52 -7.18 -8.14 -0.08
CA ALA A 52 -7.49 -9.14 -1.10
C ALA A 52 -6.28 -9.49 -1.94
N LEU A 53 -5.47 -8.47 -2.32
CA LEU A 53 -4.25 -8.72 -3.09
C LEU A 53 -3.21 -9.40 -2.22
N ALA A 54 -3.06 -8.97 -0.98
CA ALA A 54 -2.08 -9.53 -0.07
C ALA A 54 -2.30 -11.02 0.17
N GLU A 55 -3.55 -11.46 0.21
CA GLU A 55 -3.88 -12.87 0.37
C GLU A 55 -3.36 -13.73 -0.79
N LYS A 56 -3.16 -13.13 -1.96
CA LYS A 56 -2.65 -13.82 -3.13
C LYS A 56 -1.13 -13.94 -3.12
N ILE A 57 -0.44 -13.13 -2.33
CA ILE A 57 1.02 -13.10 -2.29
C ILE A 57 1.56 -13.12 -0.85
N PRO A 58 1.16 -14.11 -0.04
CA PRO A 58 1.55 -14.14 1.37
C PRO A 58 3.06 -14.26 1.59
N GLU A 59 3.76 -14.95 0.70
CA GLU A 59 5.20 -15.10 0.83
C GLU A 59 5.92 -13.78 0.62
N GLU A 60 5.52 -13.03 -0.38
CA GLU A 60 6.12 -11.73 -0.69
C GLU A 60 5.84 -10.74 0.44
N ILE A 61 4.61 -10.71 0.93
CA ILE A 61 4.25 -9.85 2.06
C ILE A 61 5.10 -10.21 3.28
N GLY A 62 5.28 -11.52 3.52
CA GLY A 62 6.07 -11.99 4.65
C GLY A 62 7.53 -11.57 4.61
N ARG A 63 8.10 -11.44 3.41
CA ARG A 63 9.50 -11.02 3.28
C ARG A 63 9.76 -9.64 3.86
N TYR A 64 8.76 -8.75 3.81
CA TYR A 64 8.94 -7.37 4.26
C TYR A 64 8.41 -7.14 5.66
N ARG A 65 7.93 -8.17 6.34
CA ARG A 65 7.32 -8.04 7.67
C ARG A 65 8.26 -7.41 8.69
N TYR A 66 9.53 -7.76 8.62
CA TYR A 66 10.53 -7.28 9.58
C TYR A 66 11.47 -6.24 8.98
N GLU A 67 11.21 -5.83 7.76
CA GLU A 67 12.02 -4.79 7.14
C GLU A 67 11.56 -3.43 7.62
N ARG A 68 12.51 -2.54 7.85
CA ARG A 68 12.19 -1.17 8.21
C ARG A 68 11.64 -0.41 7.02
N ILE A 69 12.24 -0.59 5.86
CA ILE A 69 11.85 0.03 4.61
C ILE A 69 11.93 -1.02 3.51
N PRO A 70 10.87 -1.23 2.74
CA PRO A 70 9.57 -0.58 2.83
C PRO A 70 8.70 -1.16 3.95
N ALA A 71 7.87 -0.31 4.53
CA ALA A 71 6.82 -0.78 5.40
C ALA A 71 5.64 -1.19 4.50
N VAL A 72 5.24 -2.44 4.58
CA VAL A 72 4.10 -2.94 3.80
C VAL A 72 2.88 -2.99 4.72
N ILE A 73 1.87 -2.20 4.38
CA ILE A 73 0.68 -2.04 5.22
C ILE A 73 -0.55 -2.53 4.47
N LEU A 74 -1.30 -3.44 5.09
CA LEU A 74 -2.52 -3.97 4.49
C LEU A 74 -3.68 -3.00 4.73
N ILE A 75 -4.47 -2.77 3.69
CA ILE A 75 -5.62 -1.89 3.75
C ILE A 75 -6.86 -2.63 3.24
N PRO A 76 -8.05 -2.31 3.76
CA PRO A 76 -9.27 -2.91 3.25
C PRO A 76 -9.60 -2.39 1.85
N GLY A 77 -10.18 -3.25 1.03
CA GLY A 77 -10.69 -2.82 -0.27
C GLY A 77 -12.03 -2.13 -0.13
N VAL A 78 -12.48 -1.49 -1.20
CA VAL A 78 -13.77 -0.81 -1.19
C VAL A 78 -14.94 -1.76 -1.40
N SER A 79 -14.67 -2.98 -1.85
CA SER A 79 -15.72 -3.95 -2.11
C SER A 79 -16.45 -4.30 -0.81
N GLY A 80 -17.75 -4.03 -0.76
CA GLY A 80 -18.57 -4.27 0.42
C GLY A 80 -18.41 -3.23 1.51
N ASN A 81 -17.64 -2.18 1.30
CA ASN A 81 -17.43 -1.14 2.29
C ASN A 81 -18.39 0.03 2.14
N THR A 82 -18.77 0.59 3.29
CA THR A 82 -19.31 1.94 3.36
C THR A 82 -18.11 2.89 3.38
N GLY A 83 -18.31 4.18 3.27
CA GLY A 83 -17.22 5.14 3.28
C GLY A 83 -16.30 5.12 4.50
N ALA A 84 -16.69 4.42 5.56
CA ALA A 84 -15.91 4.39 6.80
C ALA A 84 -14.53 3.75 6.62
N GLY A 85 -14.45 2.68 5.82
CA GLY A 85 -13.18 2.01 5.56
C GLY A 85 -12.19 2.91 4.84
N LEU A 86 -12.68 3.67 3.86
CA LEU A 86 -11.85 4.60 3.10
C LEU A 86 -11.32 5.72 3.99
N GLU A 87 -12.14 6.23 4.89
CA GLU A 87 -11.72 7.28 5.82
C GLU A 87 -10.61 6.78 6.75
N ASN A 88 -10.70 5.54 7.21
CA ASN A 88 -9.66 4.97 8.05
C ASN A 88 -8.34 4.84 7.31
N VAL A 89 -8.38 4.48 6.03
CA VAL A 89 -7.18 4.40 5.19
C VAL A 89 -6.57 5.78 5.04
N ARG A 90 -7.39 6.79 4.81
CA ARG A 90 -6.92 8.17 4.68
C ARG A 90 -6.19 8.62 5.95
N ILE A 91 -6.76 8.36 7.11
CA ILE A 91 -6.14 8.70 8.40
C ILE A 91 -4.79 7.99 8.55
N SER A 92 -4.73 6.71 8.15
CA SER A 92 -3.50 5.93 8.22
C SER A 92 -2.41 6.55 7.34
N VAL A 93 -2.76 6.95 6.12
CA VAL A 93 -1.82 7.60 5.20
C VAL A 93 -1.31 8.92 5.78
N GLU A 94 -2.20 9.74 6.30
CA GLU A 94 -1.84 11.02 6.89
C GLU A 94 -0.90 10.84 8.08
N LYS A 95 -1.15 9.84 8.92
CA LYS A 95 -0.28 9.52 10.04
C LYS A 95 1.09 9.06 9.59
N ALA A 96 1.16 8.23 8.56
CA ALA A 96 2.42 7.74 8.04
C ALA A 96 3.28 8.89 7.51
N VAL A 97 2.66 9.82 6.78
CA VAL A 97 3.36 10.99 6.25
C VAL A 97 3.82 11.90 7.39
N GLY A 98 2.96 12.10 8.39
CA GLY A 98 3.31 12.91 9.55
C GLY A 98 4.46 12.32 10.35
N MET A 99 4.47 11.01 10.52
CA MET A 99 5.55 10.33 11.23
C MET A 99 6.87 10.45 10.48
N ASP A 100 6.83 10.39 9.16
CA ASP A 100 8.03 10.55 8.34
C ASP A 100 8.63 11.95 8.55
N ILE A 101 7.81 12.97 8.62
CA ILE A 101 8.25 14.34 8.88
C ILE A 101 8.98 14.44 10.22
N PHE A 102 8.44 13.78 11.26
CA PHE A 102 9.03 13.84 12.58
C PHE A 102 10.25 12.97 12.75
N MET A 103 10.38 11.94 11.96
CA MET A 103 11.46 10.97 12.09
C MET A 103 12.65 11.25 11.17
N SER A 104 12.47 12.11 10.22
CA SER A 104 13.52 12.42 9.24
C SER A 104 14.55 13.46 9.72
#